data_1e86259ae36c7cb7f151a2a94918bfae
#
_entry.id   1e86259ae36c7cb7f151a2a94918bfae
#
_cell.length_a   1.000
_cell.length_b   1.000
_cell.length_c   1.000
_cell.angle_alpha   90.00
_cell.angle_beta   90.00
_cell.angle_gamma   90.00
#
_symmetry.space_group_name_H-M   'P 1'
#
loop_
_entity.id
_entity.type
_entity.pdbx_description
1 polymer ?
#
loop_
_entity_poly.entity_id
_entity_poly.type
_entity_poly.pdbx_seq_one_letter_code
_entity_poly.pdbx_strand_id
1 'polypeptide(L)'
;MTDPAMWDVATLSTAFGSGSLSPVEVLAAVRARIAAFEPTINALVRHDAATTAALDRESALAAAQSEERWRRGEPLGPLDGIPVTVKENLARAGVAMQGGCAGATPVVPVRDSPVVERLREAGAVIVGSTTMPDWGMLSSGVSSLHGITRSPWDPALTTGGSSAGAGAAAVAAYGAIHVGTDIGGSIRLPGTWLGLVAHKPSFGRVPLDAPYLGRVAGPLTRTTADAAVAMSVLARPDDRDWTALPAHEADWSVETASVRGLRVGLWLDAGAGMPCDPAVRAVAESAGRAFESGGAVVEEIQPWLTPQMLADIDLFWRVRSLVDFE
;
A
#
# COMPACT_ATOMS: atom_id res chain seq x y z
N MET A 1 6.76 21.43 -17.44
CA MET A 1 6.17 20.07 -17.44
C MET A 1 6.11 19.63 -15.99
N THR A 2 4.99 19.06 -15.56
CA THR A 2 4.85 18.50 -14.19
C THR A 2 5.77 17.29 -14.06
N ASP A 3 6.31 17.07 -12.85
CA ASP A 3 7.22 15.96 -12.53
C ASP A 3 6.55 14.60 -12.82
N PRO A 4 7.12 13.74 -13.70
CA PRO A 4 6.49 12.49 -14.10
C PRO A 4 6.37 11.46 -12.95
N ALA A 5 7.15 11.59 -11.88
CA ALA A 5 6.98 10.77 -10.68
C ALA A 5 5.61 11.00 -9.97
N MET A 6 4.97 12.14 -10.24
CA MET A 6 3.64 12.47 -9.70
C MET A 6 2.48 11.96 -10.56
N TRP A 7 2.73 11.41 -11.75
CA TRP A 7 1.68 10.97 -12.65
C TRP A 7 1.05 9.66 -12.17
N ASP A 8 -0.22 9.46 -12.52
CA ASP A 8 -0.93 8.22 -12.31
C ASP A 8 -0.55 7.16 -13.36
N VAL A 9 -0.97 5.92 -13.13
CA VAL A 9 -0.67 4.79 -14.01
C VAL A 9 -1.18 5.03 -15.44
N ALA A 10 -2.39 5.57 -15.58
CA ALA A 10 -2.99 5.78 -16.89
C ALA A 10 -2.22 6.81 -17.73
N THR A 11 -1.81 7.92 -17.09
CA THR A 11 -1.00 8.97 -17.71
C THR A 11 0.38 8.44 -18.12
N LEU A 12 1.03 7.68 -17.23
CA LEU A 12 2.32 7.04 -17.51
C LEU A 12 2.21 6.05 -18.68
N SER A 13 1.24 5.14 -18.65
CA SER A 13 1.03 4.15 -19.73
C SER A 13 0.77 4.82 -21.08
N THR A 14 -0.03 5.90 -21.09
CA THR A 14 -0.27 6.69 -22.31
C THR A 14 1.02 7.32 -22.84
N ALA A 15 1.83 7.87 -21.94
CA ALA A 15 3.12 8.47 -22.31
C ALA A 15 4.12 7.42 -22.83
N PHE A 16 4.16 6.24 -22.22
CA PHE A 16 4.98 5.13 -22.69
C PHE A 16 4.54 4.65 -24.07
N GLY A 17 3.22 4.46 -24.26
CA GLY A 17 2.67 4.02 -25.55
C GLY A 17 2.89 5.01 -26.69
N SER A 18 2.92 6.32 -26.40
CA SER A 18 3.23 7.36 -27.40
C SER A 18 4.72 7.61 -27.58
N GLY A 19 5.58 7.04 -26.72
CA GLY A 19 7.03 7.31 -26.72
C GLY A 19 7.40 8.73 -26.28
N SER A 20 6.46 9.47 -25.68
CA SER A 20 6.74 10.83 -25.16
C SER A 20 7.48 10.82 -23.82
N LEU A 21 7.51 9.69 -23.13
CA LEU A 21 8.25 9.42 -21.91
C LEU A 21 8.57 7.91 -21.88
N SER A 22 9.65 7.53 -21.22
CA SER A 22 10.02 6.12 -21.06
C SER A 22 10.00 5.68 -19.59
N PRO A 23 9.85 4.36 -19.31
CA PRO A 23 10.02 3.81 -17.97
C PRO A 23 11.36 4.15 -17.31
N VAL A 24 12.42 4.27 -18.11
CA VAL A 24 13.76 4.64 -17.62
C VAL A 24 13.77 6.09 -17.13
N GLU A 25 13.15 7.02 -17.86
CA GLU A 25 13.03 8.43 -17.47
C GLU A 25 12.17 8.60 -16.22
N VAL A 26 11.07 7.83 -16.10
CA VAL A 26 10.22 7.83 -14.89
C VAL A 26 10.99 7.29 -13.69
N LEU A 27 11.75 6.20 -13.84
CA LEU A 27 12.60 5.69 -12.77
C LEU A 27 13.64 6.72 -12.33
N ALA A 28 14.23 7.46 -13.27
CA ALA A 28 15.17 8.55 -12.95
C ALA A 28 14.49 9.67 -12.15
N ALA A 29 13.28 10.08 -12.53
CA ALA A 29 12.50 11.07 -11.78
C ALA A 29 12.16 10.59 -10.36
N VAL A 30 11.72 9.34 -10.22
CA VAL A 30 11.44 8.72 -8.90
C VAL A 30 12.70 8.67 -8.03
N ARG A 31 13.86 8.30 -8.59
CA ARG A 31 15.14 8.29 -7.86
C ARG A 31 15.55 9.68 -7.41
N ALA A 32 15.32 10.70 -8.23
CA ALA A 32 15.58 12.08 -7.85
C ALA A 32 14.71 12.52 -6.65
N ARG A 33 13.44 12.11 -6.62
CA ARG A 33 12.56 12.35 -5.45
C ARG A 33 13.04 11.60 -4.23
N ILE A 34 13.39 10.32 -4.36
CA ILE A 34 13.97 9.54 -3.25
C ILE A 34 15.21 10.27 -2.70
N ALA A 35 16.14 10.68 -3.55
CA ALA A 35 17.34 11.38 -3.11
C ALA A 35 17.03 12.70 -2.37
N ALA A 36 15.98 13.42 -2.79
CA ALA A 36 15.59 14.70 -2.20
C ALA A 36 14.85 14.54 -0.85
N PHE A 37 13.96 13.56 -0.71
CA PHE A 37 13.05 13.48 0.43
C PHE A 37 13.43 12.39 1.45
N GLU A 38 14.06 11.28 1.03
CA GLU A 38 14.37 10.15 1.89
C GLU A 38 15.21 10.49 3.12
N PRO A 39 16.20 11.43 3.06
CA PRO A 39 16.97 11.84 4.23
C PRO A 39 16.09 12.41 5.37
N THR A 40 14.92 12.95 5.03
CA THR A 40 13.97 13.54 5.99
C THR A 40 12.89 12.56 6.39
N ILE A 41 12.27 11.86 5.41
CA ILE A 41 11.07 11.06 5.66
C ILE A 41 11.36 9.62 6.08
N ASN A 42 12.51 9.06 5.69
CA ASN A 42 12.94 7.71 6.08
C ASN A 42 11.87 6.63 5.81
N ALA A 43 11.40 6.57 4.56
CA ALA A 43 10.32 5.68 4.13
C ALA A 43 10.81 4.31 3.64
N LEU A 44 12.08 4.21 3.21
CA LEU A 44 12.65 3.00 2.63
C LEU A 44 13.55 2.26 3.62
N VAL A 45 13.52 0.93 3.50
CA VAL A 45 14.46 0.07 4.22
C VAL A 45 15.87 0.32 3.72
N ARG A 46 16.80 0.56 4.65
CA ARG A 46 18.22 0.75 4.33
C ARG A 46 18.91 -0.60 4.27
N HIS A 47 19.68 -0.79 3.23
CA HIS A 47 20.53 -1.95 3.03
C HIS A 47 22.01 -1.55 3.01
N ASP A 48 22.91 -2.53 3.11
CA ASP A 48 24.32 -2.28 2.85
C ASP A 48 24.56 -1.83 1.39
N ALA A 49 25.75 -1.31 1.12
CA ALA A 49 26.07 -0.75 -0.19
C ALA A 49 26.00 -1.79 -1.33
N ALA A 50 26.34 -3.04 -1.06
CA ALA A 50 26.32 -4.10 -2.08
C ALA A 50 24.88 -4.49 -2.44
N THR A 51 24.03 -4.67 -1.44
CA THR A 51 22.60 -4.94 -1.60
C THR A 51 21.90 -3.77 -2.29
N THR A 52 22.15 -2.54 -1.85
CA THR A 52 21.59 -1.33 -2.48
C THR A 52 21.94 -1.27 -3.96
N ALA A 53 23.23 -1.45 -4.31
CA ALA A 53 23.65 -1.46 -5.70
C ALA A 53 23.04 -2.61 -6.53
N ALA A 54 22.76 -3.76 -5.92
CA ALA A 54 22.07 -4.86 -6.59
C ALA A 54 20.61 -4.51 -6.89
N LEU A 55 19.88 -3.93 -5.93
CA LEU A 55 18.49 -3.50 -6.09
C LEU A 55 18.35 -2.33 -7.09
N ASP A 56 19.32 -1.44 -7.12
CA ASP A 56 19.37 -0.37 -8.12
C ASP A 56 19.58 -0.90 -9.53
N ARG A 57 20.44 -1.90 -9.70
CA ARG A 57 20.59 -2.58 -10.99
C ARG A 57 19.34 -3.35 -11.41
N GLU A 58 18.70 -4.03 -10.46
CA GLU A 58 17.45 -4.76 -10.70
C GLU A 58 16.36 -3.81 -11.24
N SER A 59 16.10 -2.71 -10.53
CA SER A 59 15.08 -1.73 -10.96
C SER A 59 15.43 -1.05 -12.28
N ALA A 60 16.72 -0.75 -12.53
CA ALA A 60 17.17 -0.21 -13.80
C ALA A 60 16.98 -1.20 -14.95
N LEU A 61 17.29 -2.47 -14.74
CA LEU A 61 17.08 -3.54 -15.74
C LEU A 61 15.59 -3.71 -16.04
N ALA A 62 14.73 -3.76 -15.02
CA ALA A 62 13.30 -3.87 -15.19
C ALA A 62 12.72 -2.70 -16.01
N ALA A 63 13.14 -1.47 -15.72
CA ALA A 63 12.74 -0.29 -16.48
C ALA A 63 13.19 -0.35 -17.95
N ALA A 64 14.43 -0.74 -18.21
CA ALA A 64 14.97 -0.86 -19.57
C ALA A 64 14.26 -1.97 -20.37
N GLN A 65 13.95 -3.10 -19.74
CA GLN A 65 13.18 -4.18 -20.37
C GLN A 65 11.75 -3.74 -20.69
N SER A 66 11.12 -2.98 -19.81
CA SER A 66 9.80 -2.41 -20.05
C SER A 66 9.83 -1.39 -21.21
N GLU A 67 10.80 -0.48 -21.22
CA GLU A 67 10.98 0.47 -22.33
C GLU A 67 11.07 -0.25 -23.69
N GLU A 68 11.82 -1.35 -23.75
CA GLU A 68 11.94 -2.15 -24.97
C GLU A 68 10.59 -2.81 -25.37
N ARG A 69 9.81 -3.31 -24.41
CA ARG A 69 8.47 -3.85 -24.67
C ARG A 69 7.50 -2.76 -25.21
N TRP A 70 7.47 -1.61 -24.56
CA TRP A 70 6.64 -0.47 -25.03
C TRP A 70 7.04 -0.02 -26.42
N ARG A 71 8.33 0.03 -26.73
CA ARG A 71 8.82 0.39 -28.06
C ARG A 71 8.43 -0.61 -29.15
N ARG A 72 8.21 -1.88 -28.80
CA ARG A 72 7.70 -2.92 -29.69
C ARG A 72 6.17 -2.96 -29.77
N GLY A 73 5.46 -2.23 -28.93
CA GLY A 73 4.01 -2.32 -28.79
C GLY A 73 3.55 -3.60 -28.10
N GLU A 74 4.39 -4.20 -27.24
CA GLU A 74 4.16 -5.47 -26.53
C GLU A 74 4.25 -5.31 -25.00
N PRO A 75 3.57 -4.32 -24.38
CA PRO A 75 3.58 -4.17 -22.92
C PRO A 75 2.90 -5.37 -22.25
N LEU A 76 3.38 -5.77 -21.06
CA LEU A 76 2.80 -6.86 -20.28
C LEU A 76 1.45 -6.53 -19.64
N GLY A 77 1.07 -5.26 -19.63
CA GLY A 77 -0.18 -4.77 -19.06
C GLY A 77 -0.03 -3.37 -18.46
N PRO A 78 -1.03 -2.90 -17.72
CA PRO A 78 -1.07 -1.53 -17.22
C PRO A 78 0.02 -1.19 -16.21
N LEU A 79 0.65 -2.17 -15.57
CA LEU A 79 1.76 -1.96 -14.63
C LEU A 79 3.15 -2.08 -15.26
N ASP A 80 3.25 -2.35 -16.55
CA ASP A 80 4.55 -2.50 -17.21
C ASP A 80 5.33 -1.19 -17.20
N GLY A 81 6.48 -1.19 -16.49
CA GLY A 81 7.32 -0.02 -16.31
C GLY A 81 6.91 0.95 -15.18
N ILE A 82 5.81 0.67 -14.49
CA ILE A 82 5.33 1.52 -13.41
C ILE A 82 6.18 1.32 -12.15
N PRO A 83 6.77 2.40 -11.56
CA PRO A 83 7.49 2.30 -10.31
C PRO A 83 6.56 2.01 -9.13
N VAL A 84 6.94 1.00 -8.33
CA VAL A 84 6.17 0.54 -7.17
C VAL A 84 7.07 0.30 -5.96
N THR A 85 6.49 0.32 -4.75
CA THR A 85 7.18 -0.14 -3.53
C THR A 85 6.39 -1.23 -2.84
N VAL A 86 7.07 -2.06 -2.05
CA VAL A 86 6.46 -3.12 -1.28
C VAL A 86 6.88 -3.03 0.19
N LYS A 87 5.96 -3.30 1.11
CA LYS A 87 6.27 -3.28 2.54
C LYS A 87 7.28 -4.38 2.89
N GLU A 88 8.19 -4.10 3.83
CA GLU A 88 9.26 -5.01 4.25
C GLU A 88 8.79 -6.44 4.56
N ASN A 89 7.58 -6.61 5.11
CA ASN A 89 7.04 -7.93 5.43
C ASN A 89 6.44 -8.70 4.23
N LEU A 90 6.57 -8.18 3.03
CA LEU A 90 6.27 -8.85 1.77
C LEU A 90 7.59 -9.34 1.17
N ALA A 91 7.85 -10.64 1.28
CA ALA A 91 9.13 -11.22 0.94
C ALA A 91 9.56 -10.93 -0.51
N ARG A 92 10.80 -10.43 -0.65
CA ARG A 92 11.53 -10.31 -1.92
C ARG A 92 12.70 -11.28 -1.89
N ALA A 93 12.82 -12.13 -2.87
CA ALA A 93 13.92 -13.12 -2.97
C ALA A 93 15.29 -12.43 -2.87
N GLY A 94 16.15 -12.94 -1.98
CA GLY A 94 17.50 -12.41 -1.77
C GLY A 94 17.60 -11.08 -1.00
N VAL A 95 16.47 -10.49 -0.57
CA VAL A 95 16.46 -9.23 0.19
C VAL A 95 16.16 -9.52 1.66
N ALA A 96 17.07 -9.18 2.54
CA ALA A 96 16.88 -9.39 3.98
C ALA A 96 15.69 -8.57 4.49
N MET A 97 14.86 -9.20 5.34
CA MET A 97 13.75 -8.61 6.05
C MET A 97 13.88 -8.92 7.54
N GLN A 98 13.50 -7.97 8.39
CA GLN A 98 13.66 -8.06 9.84
C GLN A 98 12.42 -7.56 10.59
N GLY A 99 11.32 -7.27 9.87
CA GLY A 99 10.06 -6.85 10.44
C GLY A 99 10.13 -5.53 11.23
N GLY A 100 11.00 -4.62 10.85
CA GLY A 100 11.19 -3.33 11.53
C GLY A 100 11.83 -3.44 12.93
N CYS A 101 12.26 -4.63 13.38
CA CYS A 101 12.70 -4.89 14.74
C CYS A 101 14.20 -5.14 14.83
N ALA A 102 14.94 -4.30 15.57
CA ALA A 102 16.39 -4.44 15.75
C ALA A 102 16.78 -5.73 16.51
N GLY A 103 15.88 -6.25 17.37
CA GLY A 103 16.10 -7.49 18.12
C GLY A 103 15.80 -8.78 17.34
N ALA A 104 15.18 -8.66 16.16
CA ALA A 104 14.86 -9.83 15.34
C ALA A 104 16.06 -10.30 14.53
N THR A 105 16.14 -11.61 14.28
CA THR A 105 17.14 -12.16 13.36
C THR A 105 16.71 -11.87 11.90
N PRO A 106 17.58 -11.29 11.07
CA PRO A 106 17.27 -11.07 9.66
C PRO A 106 16.98 -12.40 8.94
N VAL A 107 15.92 -12.41 8.13
CA VAL A 107 15.59 -13.55 7.27
C VAL A 107 15.79 -13.12 5.82
N VAL A 108 16.51 -13.93 5.04
CA VAL A 108 16.67 -13.72 3.61
C VAL A 108 15.77 -14.72 2.87
N PRO A 109 14.63 -14.28 2.31
CA PRO A 109 13.74 -15.15 1.58
C PRO A 109 14.40 -15.74 0.34
N VAL A 110 14.13 -17.01 0.05
CA VAL A 110 14.65 -17.70 -1.15
C VAL A 110 13.73 -17.52 -2.37
N ARG A 111 12.52 -17.01 -2.16
CA ARG A 111 11.52 -16.75 -3.20
C ARG A 111 10.72 -15.49 -2.89
N ASP A 112 10.15 -14.90 -3.93
CA ASP A 112 9.22 -13.79 -3.79
C ASP A 112 7.89 -14.24 -3.16
N SER A 113 7.25 -13.37 -2.39
CA SER A 113 5.86 -13.55 -2.00
C SER A 113 4.94 -13.45 -3.22
N PRO A 114 3.71 -14.00 -3.17
CA PRO A 114 2.75 -13.87 -4.28
C PRO A 114 2.57 -12.42 -4.76
N VAL A 115 2.52 -11.47 -3.84
CA VAL A 115 2.41 -10.04 -4.16
C VAL A 115 3.58 -9.54 -5.01
N VAL A 116 4.80 -9.85 -4.60
CA VAL A 116 6.02 -9.41 -5.31
C VAL A 116 6.13 -10.09 -6.68
N GLU A 117 5.83 -11.38 -6.74
CA GLU A 117 5.83 -12.14 -7.98
C GLU A 117 4.83 -11.58 -8.99
N ARG A 118 3.58 -11.27 -8.58
CA ARG A 118 2.56 -10.67 -9.45
C ARG A 118 2.97 -9.29 -9.98
N LEU A 119 3.63 -8.47 -9.16
CA LEU A 119 4.16 -7.18 -9.61
C LEU A 119 5.26 -7.35 -10.66
N ARG A 120 6.17 -8.32 -10.46
CA ARG A 120 7.23 -8.62 -11.44
C ARG A 120 6.67 -9.18 -12.75
N GLU A 121 5.72 -10.12 -12.67
CA GLU A 121 5.03 -10.67 -13.84
C GLU A 121 4.31 -9.60 -14.66
N ALA A 122 3.77 -8.59 -14.00
CA ALA A 122 3.13 -7.44 -14.64
C ALA A 122 4.14 -6.40 -15.17
N GLY A 123 5.45 -6.62 -15.01
CA GLY A 123 6.49 -5.71 -15.47
C GLY A 123 6.70 -4.47 -14.61
N ALA A 124 6.14 -4.42 -13.41
CA ALA A 124 6.31 -3.30 -12.50
C ALA A 124 7.79 -3.14 -12.05
N VAL A 125 8.22 -1.91 -11.84
CA VAL A 125 9.58 -1.57 -11.42
C VAL A 125 9.60 -1.39 -9.90
N ILE A 126 10.08 -2.39 -9.15
CA ILE A 126 10.15 -2.31 -7.69
C ILE A 126 11.35 -1.45 -7.29
N VAL A 127 11.08 -0.25 -6.78
CA VAL A 127 12.11 0.73 -6.42
C VAL A 127 12.65 0.58 -5.00
N GLY A 128 11.95 -0.17 -4.13
CA GLY A 128 12.42 -0.42 -2.77
C GLY A 128 11.42 -1.16 -1.89
N SER A 129 11.92 -1.63 -0.74
CA SER A 129 11.07 -2.09 0.36
C SER A 129 10.82 -0.92 1.32
N THR A 130 9.59 -0.81 1.84
CA THR A 130 9.18 0.29 2.71
C THR A 130 9.19 -0.11 4.18
N THR A 131 9.55 0.85 5.03
CA THR A 131 9.67 0.69 6.47
C THR A 131 8.34 0.36 7.15
N MET A 132 8.44 -0.29 8.28
CA MET A 132 7.35 -0.59 9.20
C MET A 132 7.86 -0.52 10.65
N PRO A 133 7.00 -0.31 11.66
CA PRO A 133 7.36 -0.45 13.05
C PRO A 133 7.61 -1.92 13.41
N ASP A 134 8.22 -2.15 14.57
CA ASP A 134 8.53 -3.48 15.11
C ASP A 134 7.34 -4.43 14.97
N TRP A 135 7.53 -5.52 14.22
CA TRP A 135 6.54 -6.57 13.92
C TRP A 135 5.21 -6.07 13.35
N GLY A 136 5.13 -4.80 12.98
CA GLY A 136 3.89 -4.17 12.52
C GLY A 136 2.89 -3.89 13.65
N MET A 137 3.32 -3.84 14.90
CA MET A 137 2.47 -3.76 16.07
C MET A 137 2.07 -2.33 16.47
N LEU A 138 2.62 -1.31 15.83
CA LEU A 138 2.31 0.08 16.13
C LEU A 138 1.54 0.77 15.00
N SER A 139 0.64 1.66 15.37
CA SER A 139 -0.07 2.57 14.45
C SER A 139 0.77 3.83 14.15
N SER A 140 2.09 3.70 14.09
CA SER A 140 3.04 4.79 13.85
C SER A 140 4.21 4.34 13.01
N GLY A 141 5.06 5.27 12.57
CA GLY A 141 6.29 4.99 11.83
C GLY A 141 7.52 4.82 12.71
N VAL A 142 7.36 4.45 14.00
CA VAL A 142 8.50 4.26 14.93
C VAL A 142 8.97 2.81 14.90
N SER A 143 10.23 2.60 14.57
CA SER A 143 10.87 1.29 14.46
C SER A 143 12.21 1.31 15.21
N SER A 144 12.48 0.24 15.97
CA SER A 144 13.78 0.08 16.64
C SER A 144 14.92 -0.13 15.63
N LEU A 145 14.62 -0.70 14.46
CA LEU A 145 15.59 -0.96 13.40
C LEU A 145 15.77 0.22 12.47
N HIS A 146 14.66 0.79 11.96
CA HIS A 146 14.68 1.79 10.91
C HIS A 146 14.65 3.23 11.45
N GLY A 147 14.37 3.43 12.75
CA GLY A 147 14.13 4.74 13.34
C GLY A 147 12.72 5.24 13.04
N ILE A 148 12.57 6.54 12.74
CA ILE A 148 11.26 7.17 12.59
C ILE A 148 10.99 7.47 11.12
N THR A 149 9.91 6.91 10.58
CA THR A 149 9.33 7.31 9.30
C THR A 149 8.41 8.51 9.54
N ARG A 150 8.62 9.59 8.81
CA ARG A 150 7.96 10.89 9.01
C ARG A 150 6.97 11.20 7.90
N SER A 151 5.92 11.96 8.26
CA SER A 151 4.98 12.45 7.26
C SER A 151 5.65 13.43 6.29
N PRO A 152 5.49 13.23 4.96
CA PRO A 152 6.01 14.20 3.99
C PRO A 152 5.28 15.54 4.01
N TRP A 153 4.08 15.62 4.60
CA TRP A 153 3.33 16.87 4.75
C TRP A 153 3.94 17.77 5.84
N ASP A 154 4.33 17.15 6.95
CA ASP A 154 5.01 17.78 8.07
C ASP A 154 5.85 16.72 8.80
N PRO A 155 7.18 16.82 8.77
CA PRO A 155 8.07 15.85 9.43
C PRO A 155 7.94 15.76 10.96
N ALA A 156 7.21 16.66 11.61
CA ALA A 156 6.89 16.56 13.02
C ALA A 156 5.71 15.61 13.30
N LEU A 157 4.93 15.27 12.26
CA LEU A 157 3.76 14.41 12.38
C LEU A 157 4.10 12.96 12.03
N THR A 158 3.31 12.03 12.61
CA THR A 158 3.38 10.61 12.28
C THR A 158 2.72 10.31 10.94
N THR A 159 3.17 9.27 10.28
CA THR A 159 2.57 8.73 9.05
C THR A 159 1.34 7.84 9.31
N GLY A 160 1.07 7.51 10.60
CA GLY A 160 0.31 6.29 10.87
C GLY A 160 1.16 5.04 10.62
N GLY A 161 0.54 3.89 10.78
CA GLY A 161 1.22 2.59 10.66
C GLY A 161 0.23 1.40 10.65
N SER A 162 0.75 0.22 10.43
CA SER A 162 2.16 -0.16 10.35
C SER A 162 2.75 -0.06 8.92
N SER A 163 1.98 0.25 7.87
CA SER A 163 2.52 0.51 6.52
C SER A 163 3.02 1.96 6.40
N ALA A 164 3.82 2.39 7.37
CA ALA A 164 4.30 3.76 7.52
C ALA A 164 5.10 4.24 6.31
N GLY A 165 6.09 3.47 5.91
CA GLY A 165 6.93 3.78 4.75
C GLY A 165 6.16 3.76 3.43
N ALA A 166 5.17 2.84 3.26
CA ALA A 166 4.35 2.80 2.06
C ALA A 166 3.50 4.07 1.92
N GLY A 167 2.89 4.53 3.02
CA GLY A 167 2.15 5.79 3.03
C GLY A 167 3.04 7.00 2.74
N ALA A 168 4.19 7.11 3.41
CA ALA A 168 5.13 8.20 3.17
C ALA A 168 5.65 8.22 1.73
N ALA A 169 6.03 7.04 1.19
CA ALA A 169 6.48 6.89 -0.18
C ALA A 169 5.41 7.31 -1.20
N ALA A 170 4.12 7.01 -0.93
CA ALA A 170 3.01 7.40 -1.80
C ALA A 170 2.85 8.92 -1.89
N VAL A 171 2.90 9.63 -0.76
CA VAL A 171 2.83 11.10 -0.73
C VAL A 171 4.06 11.71 -1.38
N ALA A 172 5.25 11.18 -1.10
CA ALA A 172 6.50 11.67 -1.67
C ALA A 172 6.69 11.28 -3.15
N ALA A 173 5.77 10.51 -3.73
CA ALA A 173 5.82 10.02 -5.11
C ALA A 173 7.08 9.20 -5.44
N TYR A 174 7.36 8.19 -4.62
CA TYR A 174 8.38 7.17 -4.91
C TYR A 174 7.86 6.08 -5.86
N GLY A 175 6.80 6.38 -6.56
CA GLY A 175 6.10 5.54 -7.51
C GLY A 175 4.60 5.86 -7.54
N ALA A 176 3.84 5.10 -8.33
CA ALA A 176 2.40 5.25 -8.41
C ALA A 176 1.65 4.33 -7.43
N ILE A 177 2.21 3.14 -7.13
CA ILE A 177 1.58 2.11 -6.30
C ILE A 177 2.51 1.68 -5.18
N HIS A 178 1.97 1.61 -3.96
CA HIS A 178 2.72 1.21 -2.77
C HIS A 178 1.92 0.11 -2.05
N VAL A 179 2.49 -1.10 -1.93
CA VAL A 179 1.76 -2.21 -1.33
C VAL A 179 2.11 -2.34 0.15
N GLY A 180 1.08 -2.24 0.98
CA GLY A 180 1.13 -2.44 2.41
C GLY A 180 0.42 -3.72 2.87
N THR A 181 0.36 -3.93 4.19
CA THR A 181 -0.42 -5.00 4.82
C THR A 181 -1.29 -4.44 5.94
N ASP A 182 -2.43 -5.06 6.20
CA ASP A 182 -3.41 -4.62 7.20
C ASP A 182 -4.02 -5.81 7.95
N ILE A 183 -4.09 -5.71 9.26
CA ILE A 183 -4.87 -6.57 10.13
C ILE A 183 -5.81 -5.70 10.96
N GLY A 184 -5.26 -4.68 11.62
CA GLY A 184 -5.97 -3.77 12.53
C GLY A 184 -6.00 -2.31 12.05
N GLY A 185 -5.80 -2.05 10.73
CA GLY A 185 -5.80 -0.70 10.18
C GLY A 185 -4.52 -0.30 9.45
N SER A 186 -3.57 -1.22 9.30
CA SER A 186 -2.21 -0.88 8.87
C SER A 186 -2.04 -0.46 7.40
N ILE A 187 -3.08 -0.53 6.56
CA ILE A 187 -3.20 0.18 5.27
C ILE A 187 -4.05 1.43 5.46
N ARG A 188 -5.19 1.27 6.13
CA ARG A 188 -6.23 2.30 6.28
C ARG A 188 -5.78 3.48 7.12
N LEU A 189 -5.05 3.25 8.22
CA LEU A 189 -4.54 4.32 9.10
C LEU A 189 -3.57 5.25 8.37
N PRO A 190 -2.46 4.75 7.76
CA PRO A 190 -1.59 5.64 6.98
C PRO A 190 -2.32 6.26 5.79
N GLY A 191 -3.28 5.55 5.16
CA GLY A 191 -4.11 6.12 4.10
C GLY A 191 -4.91 7.33 4.57
N THR A 192 -5.61 7.21 5.69
CA THR A 192 -6.44 8.28 6.26
C THR A 192 -5.59 9.47 6.73
N TRP A 193 -4.49 9.21 7.45
CA TRP A 193 -3.65 10.27 8.03
C TRP A 193 -2.83 11.04 7.00
N LEU A 194 -2.57 10.41 5.85
CA LEU A 194 -1.78 11.01 4.77
C LEU A 194 -2.61 11.47 3.56
N GLY A 195 -3.95 11.27 3.58
CA GLY A 195 -4.83 11.70 2.50
C GLY A 195 -4.67 10.87 1.23
N LEU A 196 -4.53 9.55 1.38
CA LEU A 196 -4.33 8.61 0.27
C LEU A 196 -5.57 7.74 0.05
N VAL A 197 -5.69 7.17 -1.13
CA VAL A 197 -6.56 6.03 -1.40
C VAL A 197 -5.88 4.77 -0.86
N ALA A 198 -6.49 4.15 0.14
CA ALA A 198 -5.94 2.98 0.83
C ALA A 198 -6.97 1.86 0.84
N HIS A 199 -6.75 0.86 -0.01
CA HIS A 199 -7.71 -0.23 -0.17
C HIS A 199 -7.27 -1.47 0.62
N LYS A 200 -8.08 -1.80 1.64
CA LYS A 200 -7.98 -3.07 2.37
C LYS A 200 -8.95 -4.08 1.74
N PRO A 201 -8.49 -5.01 0.90
CA PRO A 201 -9.36 -6.01 0.31
C PRO A 201 -9.92 -6.99 1.36
N SER A 202 -10.86 -7.83 0.96
CA SER A 202 -11.31 -8.95 1.78
C SER A 202 -10.16 -9.91 2.08
N PHE A 203 -10.21 -10.55 3.26
CA PHE A 203 -9.25 -11.57 3.65
C PHE A 203 -9.20 -12.69 2.59
N GLY A 204 -8.00 -13.11 2.18
CA GLY A 204 -7.77 -14.10 1.13
C GLY A 204 -7.95 -13.58 -0.31
N ARG A 205 -8.31 -12.30 -0.54
CA ARG A 205 -8.44 -11.77 -1.91
C ARG A 205 -7.08 -11.51 -2.57
N VAL A 206 -6.10 -11.07 -1.82
CA VAL A 206 -4.70 -10.96 -2.25
C VAL A 206 -3.90 -12.02 -1.50
N PRO A 207 -3.39 -13.04 -2.21
CA PRO A 207 -2.69 -14.14 -1.57
C PRO A 207 -1.41 -13.71 -0.86
N LEU A 208 -1.11 -14.36 0.26
CA LEU A 208 0.08 -14.16 1.07
C LEU A 208 0.79 -15.49 1.31
N ASP A 209 2.12 -15.47 1.40
CA ASP A 209 2.96 -16.61 1.76
C ASP A 209 3.94 -16.15 2.88
N ALA A 210 3.85 -16.71 4.11
CA ALA A 210 2.80 -17.59 4.59
C ALA A 210 1.53 -16.78 4.95
N PRO A 211 0.33 -17.36 4.75
CA PRO A 211 -0.90 -16.72 5.19
C PRO A 211 -0.92 -16.56 6.73
N TYR A 212 -1.48 -15.46 7.17
CA TYR A 212 -1.58 -15.12 8.58
C TYR A 212 -2.98 -14.59 8.89
N LEU A 213 -3.64 -15.17 9.88
CA LEU A 213 -5.06 -14.93 10.15
C LEU A 213 -5.40 -13.44 10.23
N GLY A 214 -6.31 -13.02 9.36
CA GLY A 214 -6.79 -11.63 9.25
C GLY A 214 -5.82 -10.67 8.55
N ARG A 215 -4.58 -11.08 8.18
CA ARG A 215 -3.68 -10.22 7.41
C ARG A 215 -4.12 -10.17 5.96
N VAL A 216 -4.17 -8.98 5.41
CA VAL A 216 -4.36 -8.74 3.98
C VAL A 216 -3.22 -7.87 3.45
N ALA A 217 -2.90 -8.00 2.16
CA ALA A 217 -2.09 -7.01 1.45
C ALA A 217 -3.01 -6.17 0.56
N GLY A 218 -2.61 -4.92 0.31
CA GLY A 218 -3.37 -4.03 -0.55
C GLY A 218 -2.64 -2.73 -0.84
N PRO A 219 -3.13 -1.97 -1.85
CA PRO A 219 -2.48 -0.77 -2.33
C PRO A 219 -2.76 0.46 -1.47
N LEU A 220 -1.75 1.33 -1.37
CA LEU A 220 -1.85 2.74 -1.02
C LEU A 220 -1.44 3.53 -2.28
N THR A 221 -2.32 4.42 -2.74
CA THR A 221 -2.15 5.16 -3.99
C THR A 221 -2.66 6.58 -3.84
N ARG A 222 -2.36 7.45 -4.81
CA ARG A 222 -2.89 8.81 -4.84
C ARG A 222 -4.26 8.90 -5.52
N THR A 223 -4.62 7.91 -6.36
CA THR A 223 -5.89 7.88 -7.08
C THR A 223 -6.62 6.55 -6.90
N THR A 224 -7.94 6.57 -7.01
CA THR A 224 -8.76 5.35 -6.97
C THR A 224 -8.49 4.46 -8.20
N ALA A 225 -8.21 5.06 -9.35
CA ALA A 225 -7.88 4.34 -10.58
C ALA A 225 -6.60 3.52 -10.40
N ASP A 226 -5.55 4.08 -9.79
CA ASP A 226 -4.31 3.36 -9.50
C ASP A 226 -4.54 2.18 -8.53
N ALA A 227 -5.40 2.38 -7.52
CA ALA A 227 -5.76 1.30 -6.59
C ALA A 227 -6.49 0.15 -7.32
N ALA A 228 -7.40 0.48 -8.23
CA ALA A 228 -8.13 -0.49 -9.03
C ALA A 228 -7.19 -1.27 -9.96
N VAL A 229 -6.28 -0.58 -10.65
CA VAL A 229 -5.25 -1.23 -11.49
C VAL A 229 -4.33 -2.13 -10.66
N ALA A 230 -3.91 -1.69 -9.46
CA ALA A 230 -3.13 -2.54 -8.57
C ALA A 230 -3.89 -3.82 -8.20
N MET A 231 -5.18 -3.71 -7.86
CA MET A 231 -6.01 -4.85 -7.50
C MET A 231 -6.22 -5.83 -8.66
N SER A 232 -6.32 -5.38 -9.90
CA SER A 232 -6.44 -6.26 -11.07
C SER A 232 -5.24 -7.21 -11.23
N VAL A 233 -4.08 -6.79 -10.75
CA VAL A 233 -2.84 -7.61 -10.76
C VAL A 233 -2.72 -8.45 -9.50
N LEU A 234 -2.97 -7.86 -8.32
CA LEU A 234 -2.71 -8.50 -7.03
C LEU A 234 -3.74 -9.55 -6.63
N ALA A 235 -4.99 -9.45 -7.12
CA ALA A 235 -6.11 -10.29 -6.69
C ALA A 235 -6.18 -11.67 -7.38
N ARG A 236 -5.15 -12.07 -8.12
CA ARG A 236 -5.08 -13.40 -8.74
C ARG A 236 -4.76 -14.46 -7.68
N PRO A 237 -5.48 -15.60 -7.64
CA PRO A 237 -5.23 -16.68 -6.70
C PRO A 237 -3.80 -17.24 -6.76
N ASP A 238 -3.34 -17.77 -5.63
CA ASP A 238 -2.04 -18.43 -5.52
C ASP A 238 -2.16 -19.57 -4.50
N ASP A 239 -1.74 -20.77 -4.88
CA ASP A 239 -1.89 -22.01 -4.10
C ASP A 239 -1.02 -22.04 -2.84
N ARG A 240 -0.05 -21.12 -2.70
CA ARG A 240 0.74 -20.96 -1.48
C ARG A 240 -0.08 -20.38 -0.32
N ASP A 241 -1.17 -19.71 -0.64
CA ASP A 241 -2.13 -19.21 0.35
C ASP A 241 -3.35 -20.10 0.42
N TRP A 242 -3.35 -21.03 1.38
CA TRP A 242 -4.50 -21.91 1.63
C TRP A 242 -5.76 -21.18 2.08
N THR A 243 -5.68 -19.88 2.40
CA THR A 243 -6.83 -19.02 2.71
C THR A 243 -7.29 -18.20 1.50
N ALA A 244 -6.63 -18.34 0.34
CA ALA A 244 -6.96 -17.57 -0.86
C ALA A 244 -8.41 -17.81 -1.29
N LEU A 245 -9.11 -16.73 -1.59
CA LEU A 245 -10.45 -16.81 -2.18
C LEU A 245 -10.32 -17.33 -3.62
N PRO A 246 -11.36 -18.05 -4.11
CA PRO A 246 -11.40 -18.49 -5.50
C PRO A 246 -11.19 -17.32 -6.48
N ALA A 247 -10.72 -17.66 -7.69
CA ALA A 247 -10.66 -16.69 -8.77
C ALA A 247 -12.03 -16.01 -8.94
N HIS A 248 -12.01 -14.71 -9.08
CA HIS A 248 -13.19 -13.91 -9.27
C HIS A 248 -12.93 -12.90 -10.38
N GLU A 249 -13.72 -12.97 -11.42
CA GLU A 249 -13.75 -11.97 -12.49
C GLU A 249 -14.40 -10.69 -11.93
N ALA A 250 -13.63 -9.91 -11.22
CA ALA A 250 -14.06 -8.60 -10.78
C ALA A 250 -13.75 -7.56 -11.86
N ASP A 251 -14.72 -6.74 -12.19
CA ASP A 251 -14.45 -5.52 -12.93
C ASP A 251 -13.81 -4.50 -11.99
N TRP A 252 -12.53 -4.26 -12.18
CA TRP A 252 -11.76 -3.27 -11.42
C TRP A 252 -11.79 -1.89 -12.08
N SER A 253 -12.64 -1.67 -13.11
CA SER A 253 -12.80 -0.33 -13.69
C SER A 253 -13.51 0.60 -12.72
N VAL A 254 -13.13 1.88 -12.75
CA VAL A 254 -13.75 2.93 -11.92
C VAL A 254 -14.55 3.94 -12.78
N GLU A 255 -14.60 3.74 -14.09
CA GLU A 255 -15.09 4.74 -15.03
C GLU A 255 -16.60 4.87 -15.07
N THR A 256 -17.35 3.84 -14.67
CA THR A 256 -18.81 3.79 -14.84
C THR A 256 -19.59 3.61 -13.55
N ALA A 257 -18.94 3.70 -12.39
CA ALA A 257 -19.59 3.49 -11.11
C ALA A 257 -20.63 4.59 -10.82
N SER A 258 -21.91 4.24 -10.85
CA SER A 258 -22.99 5.12 -10.40
C SER A 258 -23.35 4.77 -8.96
N VAL A 259 -23.47 5.79 -8.11
CA VAL A 259 -23.94 5.62 -6.72
C VAL A 259 -25.46 5.73 -6.61
N ARG A 260 -26.16 5.99 -7.72
CA ARG A 260 -27.64 6.15 -7.75
C ARG A 260 -28.33 4.88 -7.24
N GLY A 261 -29.17 5.04 -6.24
CA GLY A 261 -29.94 3.95 -5.63
C GLY A 261 -29.14 3.06 -4.67
N LEU A 262 -27.85 3.30 -4.47
CA LEU A 262 -27.10 2.61 -3.41
C LEU A 262 -27.63 3.02 -2.03
N ARG A 263 -27.72 2.07 -1.13
CA ARG A 263 -27.93 2.34 0.31
C ARG A 263 -26.59 2.48 0.99
N VAL A 264 -26.36 3.62 1.60
CA VAL A 264 -25.09 4.00 2.26
C VAL A 264 -25.36 4.22 3.75
N GLY A 265 -24.73 3.41 4.60
CA GLY A 265 -24.76 3.63 6.04
C GLY A 265 -23.68 4.64 6.46
N LEU A 266 -24.07 5.74 7.10
CA LEU A 266 -23.16 6.72 7.64
C LEU A 266 -22.94 6.45 9.14
N TRP A 267 -21.73 6.02 9.49
CA TRP A 267 -21.39 5.65 10.87
C TRP A 267 -20.53 6.72 11.52
N LEU A 268 -21.13 7.58 12.33
CA LEU A 268 -20.50 8.76 12.95
C LEU A 268 -20.13 8.58 14.41
N ASP A 269 -20.75 7.58 15.07
CA ASP A 269 -20.50 7.24 16.47
C ASP A 269 -20.34 5.71 16.59
N ALA A 270 -19.21 5.30 17.13
CA ALA A 270 -18.93 3.88 17.33
C ALA A 270 -19.74 3.27 18.49
N GLY A 271 -20.14 4.08 19.49
CA GLY A 271 -20.84 3.65 20.70
C GLY A 271 -19.92 3.34 21.88
N ALA A 272 -18.64 3.06 21.62
CA ALA A 272 -17.61 2.86 22.63
C ALA A 272 -16.24 3.29 22.10
N GLY A 273 -15.29 3.57 23.00
CA GLY A 273 -13.97 4.04 22.67
C GLY A 273 -13.83 5.55 22.82
N MET A 274 -12.88 6.15 22.10
CA MET A 274 -12.66 7.59 22.13
C MET A 274 -13.72 8.33 21.30
N PRO A 275 -14.17 9.51 21.73
CA PRO A 275 -15.09 10.32 20.95
C PRO A 275 -14.44 10.73 19.62
N CYS A 276 -15.27 10.81 18.58
CA CYS A 276 -14.82 11.29 17.26
C CYS A 276 -14.53 12.79 17.32
N ASP A 277 -13.39 13.19 16.79
CA ASP A 277 -13.05 14.62 16.64
C ASP A 277 -14.09 15.31 15.74
N PRO A 278 -14.59 16.51 16.11
CA PRO A 278 -15.60 17.24 15.34
C PRO A 278 -15.18 17.50 13.88
N ALA A 279 -13.91 17.75 13.60
CA ALA A 279 -13.42 17.96 12.24
C ALA A 279 -13.48 16.67 11.42
N VAL A 280 -13.14 15.52 12.01
CA VAL A 280 -13.25 14.20 11.37
C VAL A 280 -14.72 13.87 11.10
N ARG A 281 -15.60 14.12 12.07
CA ARG A 281 -17.04 13.95 11.91
C ARG A 281 -17.58 14.78 10.74
N ALA A 282 -17.22 16.06 10.65
CA ALA A 282 -17.66 16.94 9.58
C ALA A 282 -17.24 16.46 8.19
N VAL A 283 -16.05 15.87 8.05
CA VAL A 283 -15.57 15.27 6.79
C VAL A 283 -16.43 14.04 6.43
N ALA A 284 -16.71 13.16 7.38
CA ALA A 284 -17.56 11.98 7.15
C ALA A 284 -18.99 12.37 6.75
N GLU A 285 -19.57 13.38 7.41
CA GLU A 285 -20.88 13.95 7.03
C GLU A 285 -20.86 14.58 5.63
N SER A 286 -19.76 15.24 5.26
CA SER A 286 -19.59 15.80 3.91
C SER A 286 -19.55 14.69 2.85
N ALA A 287 -18.90 13.57 3.13
CA ALA A 287 -18.90 12.41 2.24
C ALA A 287 -20.33 11.85 2.10
N GLY A 288 -21.09 11.74 3.20
CA GLY A 288 -22.52 11.34 3.16
C GLY A 288 -23.32 12.22 2.20
N ARG A 289 -23.21 13.54 2.35
CA ARG A 289 -23.88 14.51 1.45
C ARG A 289 -23.47 14.37 -0.02
N ALA A 290 -22.21 14.03 -0.28
CA ALA A 290 -21.75 13.78 -1.65
C ALA A 290 -22.42 12.53 -2.26
N PHE A 291 -22.59 11.46 -1.49
CA PHE A 291 -23.34 10.27 -1.91
C PHE A 291 -24.81 10.59 -2.17
N GLU A 292 -25.48 11.35 -1.30
CA GLU A 292 -26.86 11.79 -1.50
C GLU A 292 -27.02 12.62 -2.79
N SER A 293 -26.09 13.54 -3.03
CA SER A 293 -26.08 14.37 -4.25
C SER A 293 -25.88 13.50 -5.51
N GLY A 294 -25.19 12.37 -5.40
CA GLY A 294 -25.04 11.36 -6.45
C GLY A 294 -26.27 10.45 -6.64
N GLY A 295 -27.28 10.59 -5.78
CA GLY A 295 -28.52 9.81 -5.82
C GLY A 295 -28.52 8.53 -5.00
N ALA A 296 -27.59 8.38 -4.06
CA ALA A 296 -27.63 7.33 -3.05
C ALA A 296 -28.66 7.66 -1.96
N VAL A 297 -29.10 6.64 -1.25
CA VAL A 297 -29.89 6.75 -0.01
C VAL A 297 -28.93 6.61 1.18
N VAL A 298 -28.71 7.70 1.91
CA VAL A 298 -27.80 7.73 3.05
C VAL A 298 -28.60 7.67 4.36
N GLU A 299 -28.23 6.74 5.24
CA GLU A 299 -28.85 6.55 6.54
C GLU A 299 -27.79 6.55 7.64
N GLU A 300 -27.97 7.30 8.72
CA GLU A 300 -27.08 7.24 9.88
C GLU A 300 -27.25 5.90 10.60
N ILE A 301 -26.11 5.20 10.79
CA ILE A 301 -26.07 3.91 11.51
C ILE A 301 -26.01 4.19 13.01
N GLN A 302 -26.88 3.53 13.78
CA GLN A 302 -26.84 3.60 15.23
C GLN A 302 -25.56 2.97 15.77
N PRO A 303 -24.99 3.50 16.86
CA PRO A 303 -23.84 2.95 17.54
C PRO A 303 -24.08 1.48 17.94
N TRP A 304 -23.12 0.59 17.67
CA TRP A 304 -23.25 -0.83 17.99
C TRP A 304 -22.04 -1.41 18.75
N LEU A 305 -20.90 -0.71 18.75
CA LEU A 305 -19.72 -1.17 19.48
C LEU A 305 -19.95 -0.99 20.98
N THR A 306 -19.67 -2.04 21.75
CA THR A 306 -19.80 -2.03 23.21
C THR A 306 -18.44 -1.99 23.90
N PRO A 307 -18.35 -1.55 25.18
CA PRO A 307 -17.11 -1.65 25.96
C PRO A 307 -16.58 -3.09 26.06
N GLN A 308 -17.47 -4.09 26.11
CA GLN A 308 -17.07 -5.51 26.14
C GLN A 308 -16.40 -5.92 24.83
N MET A 309 -16.93 -5.52 23.68
CA MET A 309 -16.30 -5.81 22.38
C MET A 309 -14.90 -5.19 22.29
N LEU A 310 -14.69 -3.99 22.83
CA LEU A 310 -13.35 -3.40 22.90
C LEU A 310 -12.40 -4.19 23.80
N ALA A 311 -12.88 -4.66 24.96
CA ALA A 311 -12.09 -5.49 25.85
C ALA A 311 -11.72 -6.84 25.19
N ASP A 312 -12.65 -7.45 24.46
CA ASP A 312 -12.41 -8.69 23.73
C ASP A 312 -11.40 -8.53 22.59
N ILE A 313 -11.45 -7.40 21.87
CA ILE A 313 -10.45 -7.04 20.84
C ILE A 313 -9.08 -6.84 21.49
N ASP A 314 -8.99 -6.14 22.62
CA ASP A 314 -7.72 -5.95 23.35
C ASP A 314 -7.16 -7.29 23.83
N LEU A 315 -8.01 -8.17 24.39
CA LEU A 315 -7.60 -9.52 24.79
C LEU A 315 -7.09 -10.34 23.61
N PHE A 316 -7.79 -10.30 22.46
CA PHE A 316 -7.37 -10.98 21.24
C PHE A 316 -5.95 -10.53 20.83
N TRP A 317 -5.68 -9.22 20.81
CA TRP A 317 -4.36 -8.70 20.45
C TRP A 317 -3.27 -9.10 21.43
N ARG A 318 -3.55 -9.10 22.73
CA ARG A 318 -2.57 -9.53 23.76
C ARG A 318 -2.22 -11.01 23.63
N VAL A 319 -3.22 -11.88 23.50
CA VAL A 319 -3.01 -13.33 23.35
C VAL A 319 -2.23 -13.61 22.06
N ARG A 320 -2.62 -12.99 20.96
CA ARG A 320 -1.95 -13.15 19.68
C ARG A 320 -0.48 -12.70 19.74
N SER A 321 -0.20 -11.53 20.33
CA SER A 321 1.16 -11.02 20.48
C SER A 321 2.04 -11.95 21.33
N LEU A 322 1.46 -12.59 22.36
CA LEU A 322 2.17 -13.58 23.17
C LEU A 322 2.55 -14.81 22.33
N VAL A 323 1.61 -15.35 21.56
CA VAL A 323 1.85 -16.52 20.68
C VAL A 323 2.89 -16.21 19.59
N ASP A 324 2.89 -15.00 19.04
CA ASP A 324 3.88 -14.60 18.04
C ASP A 324 5.29 -14.40 18.65
N PHE A 325 5.37 -14.19 19.96
CA PHE A 325 6.64 -13.98 20.68
C PHE A 325 7.28 -15.29 21.17
N GLU A 326 6.49 -16.31 21.49
CA GLU A 326 6.95 -17.65 21.90
C GLU A 326 7.45 -18.48 20.70
#